data_b7732d77498565347f0534decb4ffc7d
#
_entry.id   b7732d77498565347f0534decb4ffc7d
#
_cell.length_a   1.000
_cell.length_b   1.000
_cell.length_c   1.000
_cell.angle_alpha   90.00
_cell.angle_beta   90.00
_cell.angle_gamma   90.00
#
_symmetry.space_group_name_H-M   'P 1'
#
loop_
_entity.id
_entity.type
_entity.pdbx_description
1 polymer ?
#
loop_
_entity_poly.entity_id
_entity_poly.type
_entity_poly.pdbx_seq_one_letter_code
_entity_poly.pdbx_strand_id
1 'polypeptide(L)'
;MGIEVKKSDMFDVEQISINYIINCEVEVMAFHANIKTGYGEGRYVVKVRHEGKECKFFTNCNRIKETLNMIPPADFPFLATIKQQRCGKNGSTYYFT
;
A
#
# COMPACT_ATOMS: atom_id res chain seq x y z
N MET A 1 -26.81 3.10 1.98
CA MET A 1 -26.48 2.45 0.74
C MET A 1 -25.17 1.71 0.83
N GLY A 2 -25.09 0.58 0.19
CA GLY A 2 -23.90 -0.23 0.25
C GLY A 2 -22.68 0.42 -0.36
N ILE A 3 -22.89 1.41 -1.20
CA ILE A 3 -21.79 2.08 -1.88
C ILE A 3 -20.90 2.82 -0.90
N GLU A 4 -21.49 3.50 0.06
CA GLU A 4 -20.70 4.24 1.05
C GLU A 4 -19.88 3.32 1.92
N VAL A 5 -20.42 2.15 2.25
CA VAL A 5 -19.68 1.18 3.04
C VAL A 5 -18.41 0.74 2.32
N LYS A 6 -18.51 0.51 1.01
CA LYS A 6 -17.35 0.09 0.25
C LYS A 6 -16.28 1.17 0.21
N LYS A 7 -16.68 2.42 0.11
CA LYS A 7 -15.72 3.51 0.09
C LYS A 7 -14.94 3.58 1.39
N SER A 8 -15.59 3.39 2.51
CA SER A 8 -14.86 3.46 3.77
C SER A 8 -13.86 2.33 3.91
N ASP A 9 -14.12 1.17 3.29
CA ASP A 9 -13.17 0.07 3.34
C ASP A 9 -11.92 0.35 2.55
N MET A 10 -11.96 1.30 1.63
CA MET A 10 -10.84 1.58 0.74
C MET A 10 -10.15 2.89 1.07
N PHE A 11 -10.41 3.43 2.23
CA PHE A 11 -9.88 4.71 2.69
C PHE A 11 -10.35 5.86 1.78
N ASP A 12 -10.79 6.93 2.40
CA ASP A 12 -11.31 8.09 1.68
C ASP A 12 -10.21 9.14 1.53
N VAL A 13 -9.16 8.78 0.80
CA VAL A 13 -8.02 9.66 0.55
C VAL A 13 -7.62 9.51 -0.91
N GLU A 14 -6.78 10.42 -1.37
CA GLU A 14 -6.33 10.41 -2.76
C GLU A 14 -5.58 9.14 -3.09
N GLN A 15 -5.87 8.56 -4.24
CA GLN A 15 -5.16 7.39 -4.73
C GLN A 15 -3.98 7.84 -5.58
N ILE A 16 -2.82 7.24 -5.30
CA ILE A 16 -1.60 7.51 -6.07
C ILE A 16 -1.01 6.19 -6.55
N SER A 17 -0.08 6.29 -7.50
CA SER A 17 0.73 5.13 -7.86
C SER A 17 1.88 5.00 -6.88
N ILE A 18 2.25 3.74 -6.56
CA ILE A 18 3.41 3.50 -5.71
C ILE A 18 4.67 4.14 -6.30
N ASN A 19 4.70 4.34 -7.61
CA ASN A 19 5.86 4.94 -8.26
C ASN A 19 6.11 6.38 -7.84
N TYR A 20 5.09 7.07 -7.34
CA TYR A 20 5.27 8.45 -6.88
C TYR A 20 6.05 8.53 -5.57
N ILE A 21 6.10 7.46 -4.82
CA ILE A 21 6.72 7.48 -3.49
C ILE A 21 7.85 6.48 -3.36
N ILE A 22 8.38 5.99 -4.48
CA ILE A 22 9.57 5.15 -4.46
C ILE A 22 10.74 5.99 -4.00
N ASN A 23 11.55 5.43 -3.12
CA ASN A 23 12.71 6.08 -2.50
C ASN A 23 12.34 7.23 -1.58
N CYS A 24 11.08 7.32 -1.19
CA CYS A 24 10.61 8.34 -0.26
C CYS A 24 10.24 7.69 1.06
N GLU A 25 10.58 8.36 2.16
CA GLU A 25 10.12 7.91 3.46
C GLU A 25 8.66 8.30 3.63
N VAL A 26 7.86 7.34 4.03
CA VAL A 26 6.43 7.55 4.25
C VAL A 26 6.03 6.94 5.59
N GLU A 27 4.94 7.44 6.15
CA GLU A 27 4.35 6.85 7.33
C GLU A 27 3.25 5.90 6.87
N VAL A 28 3.44 4.61 7.12
CA VAL A 28 2.45 3.60 6.74
C VAL A 28 1.42 3.54 7.85
N MET A 29 0.20 3.93 7.55
CA MET A 29 -0.81 4.14 8.58
C MET A 29 -1.73 2.93 8.75
N ALA A 30 -2.13 2.30 7.66
CA ALA A 30 -3.05 1.18 7.71
C ALA A 30 -3.10 0.51 6.35
N PHE A 31 -3.70 -0.66 6.29
CA PHE A 31 -3.91 -1.33 5.02
C PHE A 31 -5.15 -2.22 5.11
N HIS A 32 -5.71 -2.52 3.94
CA HIS A 32 -6.74 -3.55 3.79
C HIS A 32 -6.25 -4.60 2.82
N ALA A 33 -6.48 -5.86 3.17
CA ALA A 33 -6.00 -6.99 2.39
C ALA A 33 -7.12 -7.54 1.51
N ASN A 34 -6.70 -8.21 0.44
CA ASN A 34 -7.60 -9.01 -0.39
C ASN A 34 -8.72 -8.18 -1.01
N ILE A 35 -8.37 -7.00 -1.49
CA ILE A 35 -9.32 -6.11 -2.15
C ILE A 35 -9.55 -6.60 -3.57
N LYS A 36 -10.81 -6.65 -3.99
CA LYS A 36 -11.17 -6.97 -5.35
C LYS A 36 -11.28 -5.69 -6.15
N THR A 37 -10.52 -5.61 -7.24
CA THR A 37 -10.53 -4.45 -8.11
C THR A 37 -10.87 -4.87 -9.53
N GLY A 38 -11.03 -3.90 -10.40
CA GLY A 38 -11.23 -4.18 -11.81
C GLY A 38 -10.06 -4.88 -12.48
N TYR A 39 -8.91 -4.89 -11.83
CA TYR A 39 -7.71 -5.53 -12.36
C TYR A 39 -7.43 -6.88 -11.73
N GLY A 40 -8.28 -7.36 -10.83
CA GLY A 40 -8.10 -8.65 -10.22
C GLY A 40 -8.42 -8.64 -8.74
N GLU A 41 -8.19 -9.79 -8.11
CA GLU A 41 -8.47 -9.99 -6.70
C GLU A 41 -7.16 -10.12 -5.94
N GLY A 42 -7.26 -9.98 -4.62
CA GLY A 42 -6.11 -10.19 -3.76
C GLY A 42 -5.18 -9.00 -3.65
N ARG A 43 -5.56 -7.86 -4.16
CA ARG A 43 -4.75 -6.66 -4.01
C ARG A 43 -4.89 -6.11 -2.61
N TYR A 44 -3.85 -5.43 -2.17
CA TYR A 44 -3.85 -4.69 -0.91
C TYR A 44 -3.94 -3.22 -1.22
N VAL A 45 -4.69 -2.49 -0.40
CA VAL A 45 -4.68 -1.03 -0.44
C VAL A 45 -3.98 -0.55 0.83
N VAL A 46 -3.01 0.35 0.66
CA VAL A 46 -2.16 0.82 1.76
C VAL A 46 -2.33 2.32 1.90
N LYS A 47 -2.67 2.76 3.10
CA LYS A 47 -2.79 4.18 3.40
C LYS A 47 -1.49 4.67 3.99
N VAL A 48 -0.93 5.72 3.39
CA VAL A 48 0.33 6.29 3.83
C VAL A 48 0.21 7.80 3.96
N ARG A 49 1.11 8.39 4.74
CA ARG A 49 1.27 9.83 4.81
C ARG A 49 2.63 10.18 4.25
N HIS A 50 2.65 11.04 3.25
CA HIS A 50 3.87 11.48 2.59
C HIS A 50 3.88 12.99 2.57
N GLU A 51 4.90 13.58 3.20
CA GLU A 51 5.05 15.05 3.27
C GLU A 51 3.80 15.73 3.82
N GLY A 52 3.23 15.11 4.86
CA GLY A 52 2.06 15.68 5.52
C GLY A 52 0.74 15.42 4.82
N LYS A 53 0.75 14.73 3.68
CA LYS A 53 -0.45 14.46 2.92
C LYS A 53 -0.77 12.98 2.96
N GLU A 54 -2.01 12.66 3.28
CA GLU A 54 -2.48 11.28 3.30
C GLU A 54 -2.91 10.84 1.92
N CYS A 55 -2.54 9.63 1.55
CA CYS A 55 -2.91 9.06 0.27
C CYS A 55 -2.89 7.55 0.39
N LYS A 56 -3.30 6.88 -0.67
CA LYS A 56 -3.33 5.42 -0.69
C LYS A 56 -2.80 4.92 -2.02
N PHE A 57 -2.27 3.70 -2.00
CA PHE A 57 -1.92 3.02 -3.24
C PHE A 57 -2.38 1.57 -3.16
N PHE A 58 -2.63 1.00 -4.32
CA PHE A 58 -2.95 -0.42 -4.44
C PHE A 58 -1.71 -1.17 -4.87
N THR A 59 -1.53 -2.37 -4.36
CA THR A 59 -0.38 -3.17 -4.72
C THR A 59 -0.76 -4.64 -4.76
N ASN A 60 -0.11 -5.36 -5.65
CA ASN A 60 -0.19 -6.81 -5.69
C ASN A 60 1.19 -7.43 -5.45
N CYS A 61 2.12 -6.67 -4.96
CA CYS A 61 3.49 -7.11 -4.70
C CYS A 61 3.52 -8.00 -3.46
N ASN A 62 3.96 -9.23 -3.62
CA ASN A 62 3.96 -10.18 -2.51
C ASN A 62 4.87 -9.78 -1.38
N ARG A 63 6.00 -9.15 -1.66
CA ARG A 63 6.91 -8.70 -0.61
C ARG A 63 6.27 -7.66 0.29
N ILE A 64 5.55 -6.72 -0.31
CA ILE A 64 4.83 -5.71 0.47
C ILE A 64 3.75 -6.37 1.31
N LYS A 65 2.99 -7.29 0.70
CA LYS A 65 1.91 -7.98 1.41
C LYS A 65 2.44 -8.75 2.60
N GLU A 66 3.51 -9.49 2.41
CA GLU A 66 4.09 -10.29 3.49
C GLU A 66 4.59 -9.41 4.62
N THR A 67 5.25 -8.33 4.28
CA THR A 67 5.75 -7.40 5.29
C THR A 67 4.60 -6.82 6.12
N LEU A 68 3.55 -6.38 5.46
CA LEU A 68 2.40 -5.81 6.17
C LEU A 68 1.73 -6.83 7.08
N ASN A 69 1.65 -8.08 6.62
CA ASN A 69 1.02 -9.13 7.42
C ASN A 69 1.85 -9.51 8.64
N MET A 70 3.16 -9.25 8.61
CA MET A 70 4.04 -9.58 9.72
C MET A 70 4.08 -8.51 10.79
N ILE A 71 3.59 -7.32 10.51
CA ILE A 71 3.63 -6.20 11.45
C ILE A 71 2.37 -6.23 12.31
N PRO A 72 2.50 -6.28 13.64
CA PRO A 72 1.32 -6.27 14.51
C PRO A 72 0.53 -4.98 14.35
N PRO A 73 -0.79 -5.04 14.47
CA PRO A 73 -1.61 -3.81 14.36
C PRO A 73 -1.19 -2.72 15.33
N ALA A 74 -0.67 -3.09 16.49
CA ALA A 74 -0.24 -2.09 17.48
C ALA A 74 0.98 -1.31 17.03
N ASP A 75 1.70 -1.78 16.03
CA ASP A 75 2.90 -1.10 15.55
C ASP A 75 2.60 -0.08 14.45
N PHE A 76 1.36 0.03 14.03
CA PHE A 76 0.97 1.08 13.11
C PHE A 76 0.65 2.35 13.87
N PRO A 77 0.96 3.50 13.29
CA PRO A 77 1.71 3.70 12.04
C PRO A 77 3.21 3.51 12.24
N PHE A 78 3.92 3.26 11.17
CA PHE A 78 5.37 3.14 11.21
C PHE A 78 5.98 3.84 10.00
N LEU A 79 7.23 4.27 10.16
CA LEU A 79 7.96 4.92 9.08
C LEU A 79 8.72 3.90 8.28
N ALA A 80 8.72 4.06 6.96
CA ALA A 80 9.45 3.16 6.08
C ALA A 80 9.75 3.88 4.78
N THR A 81 10.79 3.42 4.10
CA THR A 81 11.10 3.89 2.75
C THR A 81 10.75 2.78 1.78
N ILE A 82 9.99 3.11 0.75
CA ILE A 82 9.62 2.16 -0.28
C ILE A 82 10.72 2.11 -1.32
N LYS A 83 11.25 0.90 -1.54
CA LYS A 83 12.32 0.68 -2.51
C LYS A 83 11.82 -0.22 -3.62
N GLN A 84 12.44 -0.09 -4.78
CA GLN A 84 12.15 -0.93 -5.92
C GLN A 84 13.38 -1.73 -6.28
N GLN A 85 13.19 -3.00 -6.57
CA GLN A 85 14.28 -3.88 -6.97
C GLN A 85 13.89 -4.60 -8.25
N ARG A 86 14.80 -4.64 -9.20
CA ARG A 86 14.58 -5.40 -10.44
C ARG A 86 14.64 -6.89 -10.15
N CYS A 87 13.71 -7.61 -10.77
CA CYS A 87 13.66 -9.06 -10.69
C CYS A 87 13.64 -9.60 -12.10
N GLY A 88 14.73 -10.26 -12.51
CA GLY A 88 14.80 -10.80 -13.86
C GLY A 88 14.83 -9.73 -14.92
N LYS A 89 14.37 -10.08 -16.12
CA LYS A 89 14.47 -9.19 -17.26
C LYS A 89 13.38 -8.14 -17.32
N ASN A 90 12.20 -8.50 -16.91
CA ASN A 90 11.04 -7.64 -17.13
C ASN A 90 10.22 -7.39 -15.87
N GLY A 91 10.74 -7.79 -14.73
CA GLY A 91 9.99 -7.64 -13.50
C GLY A 91 10.63 -6.70 -12.52
N SER A 92 9.84 -6.21 -11.60
CA SER A 92 10.36 -5.50 -10.46
C SER A 92 9.46 -5.78 -9.27
N THR A 93 10.05 -5.64 -8.09
CA THR A 93 9.34 -5.82 -6.84
C THR A 93 9.58 -4.62 -5.96
N TYR A 94 8.73 -4.43 -4.98
CA TYR A 94 8.84 -3.32 -4.04
C TYR A 94 9.01 -3.88 -2.65
N TYR A 95 9.66 -3.11 -1.77
CA TYR A 95 9.85 -3.53 -0.40
C TYR A 95 10.04 -2.31 0.48
N PHE A 96 9.81 -2.49 1.78
CA PHE A 96 10.04 -1.45 2.77
C PHE A 96 11.41 -1.62 3.42
N THR A 97 12.04 -0.52 3.72
CA THR A 97 13.28 -0.54 4.50
C THR A 97 13.19 0.37 5.71
#